data_7286ff1a0286f439340a05d16591debb
#
_entry.id   7286ff1a0286f439340a05d16591debb
#
_cell.length_a   1.000
_cell.length_b   1.000
_cell.length_c   1.000
_cell.angle_alpha   90.00
_cell.angle_beta   90.00
_cell.angle_gamma   90.00
#
_symmetry.space_group_name_H-M   'P 1'
#
loop_
_entity.id
_entity.type
_entity.pdbx_description
1 polymer ?
#
loop_
_entity_poly.entity_id
_entity_poly.type
_entity_poly.pdbx_seq_one_letter_code
_entity_poly.pdbx_strand_id
1 'polypeptide(L)'
;AKKLTDKPFGVNVMLLNPNAAEVAQIVIEEGVKVVTTGAGNPGKFMDAWKQAGVVVIPVVASVAMARMMERGGADAVIAEGMESGGHIGAQTTMTLVPQVADAVQIPVIAAGGIADGRGMAAAFMLGAEGVQMGTRFVVAKESIVHPNYKERVIKAKDIDSEVTGMSTGHPIRVLRNQMSREYLKMEKEGASFEELEHLTLGSLRKAVIDGDVVNGSLMAGQSAGLVTEKMTCEMLIRKLVKGTEKQIRGSVFYE
;
A
#
# COMPACT_ATOMS: atom_id res chain seq x y z
N ALA A 1 2.14 10.49 -17.76
CA ALA A 1 3.50 9.99 -17.46
C ALA A 1 4.41 10.11 -18.69
N LYS A 2 4.05 9.56 -19.86
CA LYS A 2 4.86 9.52 -21.10
C LYS A 2 5.42 10.88 -21.56
N LYS A 3 4.72 11.99 -21.30
CA LYS A 3 5.24 13.35 -21.60
C LYS A 3 6.31 13.82 -20.61
N LEU A 4 6.49 13.13 -19.50
CA LEU A 4 7.41 13.51 -18.41
C LEU A 4 8.64 12.61 -18.33
N THR A 5 8.59 11.41 -18.91
CA THR A 5 9.71 10.46 -18.88
C THR A 5 9.60 9.46 -20.03
N ASP A 6 10.75 9.04 -20.55
CA ASP A 6 10.94 7.93 -21.49
C ASP A 6 11.27 6.60 -20.78
N LYS A 7 11.48 6.67 -19.46
CA LYS A 7 11.75 5.49 -18.63
C LYS A 7 10.47 4.66 -18.41
N PRO A 8 10.59 3.33 -18.23
CA PRO A 8 9.43 2.49 -17.90
C PRO A 8 8.83 2.92 -16.56
N PHE A 9 7.50 2.90 -16.48
CA PHE A 9 6.74 3.14 -15.26
C PHE A 9 5.64 2.10 -15.11
N GLY A 10 5.16 1.94 -13.88
CA GLY A 10 4.05 1.06 -13.54
C GLY A 10 2.77 1.85 -13.23
N VAL A 11 1.63 1.18 -13.36
CA VAL A 11 0.30 1.69 -13.01
C VAL A 11 -0.33 0.74 -12.01
N ASN A 12 -0.95 1.30 -10.96
CA ASN A 12 -1.76 0.50 -10.05
C ASN A 12 -3.23 0.49 -10.48
N VAL A 13 -3.81 -0.70 -10.57
CA VAL A 13 -5.23 -0.90 -10.87
C VAL A 13 -5.95 -1.34 -9.60
N MET A 14 -6.84 -0.49 -9.08
CA MET A 14 -7.73 -0.81 -7.97
C MET A 14 -8.90 -1.67 -8.49
N LEU A 15 -8.92 -2.96 -8.19
CA LEU A 15 -9.85 -3.91 -8.82
C LEU A 15 -11.31 -3.74 -8.37
N LEU A 16 -11.55 -3.12 -7.21
CA LEU A 16 -12.89 -2.73 -6.76
C LEU A 16 -13.45 -1.48 -7.46
N ASN A 17 -12.62 -0.75 -8.22
CA ASN A 17 -13.09 0.41 -8.96
C ASN A 17 -14.03 -0.04 -10.09
N PRO A 18 -15.22 0.55 -10.26
CA PRO A 18 -16.14 0.24 -11.38
C PRO A 18 -15.48 0.33 -12.76
N ASN A 19 -14.50 1.23 -12.91
CA ASN A 19 -13.77 1.46 -14.17
C ASN A 19 -12.51 0.57 -14.31
N ALA A 20 -12.32 -0.43 -13.43
CA ALA A 20 -11.12 -1.27 -13.47
C ALA A 20 -10.89 -1.94 -14.83
N ALA A 21 -11.96 -2.35 -15.52
CA ALA A 21 -11.87 -2.95 -16.85
C ALA A 21 -11.38 -1.97 -17.92
N GLU A 22 -11.88 -0.73 -17.90
CA GLU A 22 -11.43 0.33 -18.79
C GLU A 22 -9.96 0.69 -18.54
N VAL A 23 -9.57 0.84 -17.26
CA VAL A 23 -8.17 1.10 -16.89
C VAL A 23 -7.25 -0.05 -17.31
N ALA A 24 -7.69 -1.31 -17.17
CA ALA A 24 -6.95 -2.48 -17.62
C ALA A 24 -6.70 -2.47 -19.15
N GLN A 25 -7.67 -2.03 -19.92
CA GLN A 25 -7.56 -1.88 -21.36
C GLN A 25 -6.60 -0.73 -21.74
N ILE A 26 -6.71 0.43 -21.08
CA ILE A 26 -5.83 1.58 -21.27
C ILE A 26 -4.36 1.22 -20.99
N VAL A 27 -4.10 0.37 -20.00
CA VAL A 27 -2.74 -0.15 -19.71
C VAL A 27 -2.12 -0.79 -20.94
N ILE A 28 -2.88 -1.60 -21.67
CA ILE A 28 -2.44 -2.28 -22.90
C ILE A 28 -2.25 -1.26 -24.03
N GLU A 29 -3.24 -0.45 -24.31
CA GLU A 29 -3.24 0.55 -25.37
C GLU A 29 -2.09 1.56 -25.23
N GLU A 30 -1.82 1.97 -23.98
CA GLU A 30 -0.74 2.88 -23.67
C GLU A 30 0.64 2.18 -23.52
N GLY A 31 0.72 0.86 -23.70
CA GLY A 31 1.97 0.09 -23.62
C GLY A 31 2.68 0.22 -22.28
N VAL A 32 1.91 0.30 -21.18
CA VAL A 32 2.45 0.33 -19.81
C VAL A 32 3.19 -0.98 -19.55
N LYS A 33 4.37 -0.91 -18.94
CA LYS A 33 5.25 -2.07 -18.79
C LYS A 33 4.97 -2.89 -17.53
N VAL A 34 4.45 -2.24 -16.47
CA VAL A 34 4.24 -2.89 -15.18
C VAL A 34 2.87 -2.52 -14.63
N VAL A 35 2.12 -3.50 -14.17
CA VAL A 35 0.86 -3.29 -13.44
C VAL A 35 0.99 -3.88 -12.05
N THR A 36 0.65 -3.08 -11.04
CA THR A 36 0.31 -3.59 -9.71
C THR A 36 -1.20 -3.61 -9.56
N THR A 37 -1.74 -4.52 -8.77
CA THR A 37 -3.18 -4.57 -8.49
C THR A 37 -3.44 -4.68 -7.01
N GLY A 38 -4.50 -4.02 -6.55
CA GLY A 38 -4.96 -4.10 -5.16
C GLY A 38 -6.46 -4.36 -5.08
N ALA A 39 -6.91 -4.84 -3.91
CA ALA A 39 -8.31 -5.03 -3.57
C ALA A 39 -9.05 -5.94 -4.55
N GLY A 40 -8.58 -7.18 -4.75
CA GLY A 40 -9.26 -8.18 -5.56
C GLY A 40 -8.32 -9.13 -6.32
N ASN A 41 -8.94 -9.95 -7.19
CA ASN A 41 -8.23 -10.91 -8.05
C ASN A 41 -8.15 -10.37 -9.49
N PRO A 42 -6.94 -10.17 -10.04
CA PRO A 42 -6.75 -9.69 -11.42
C PRO A 42 -6.98 -10.77 -12.49
N GLY A 43 -7.33 -11.99 -12.13
CA GLY A 43 -7.36 -13.15 -13.04
C GLY A 43 -8.06 -12.89 -14.37
N LYS A 44 -9.16 -12.12 -14.38
CA LYS A 44 -9.90 -11.77 -15.60
C LYS A 44 -9.12 -10.89 -16.60
N PHE A 45 -8.05 -10.24 -16.17
CA PHE A 45 -7.20 -9.38 -17.01
C PHE A 45 -5.85 -10.02 -17.32
N MET A 46 -5.49 -11.08 -16.61
CA MET A 46 -4.14 -11.66 -16.64
C MET A 46 -3.71 -12.04 -18.05
N ASP A 47 -4.52 -12.82 -18.77
CA ASP A 47 -4.16 -13.29 -20.12
C ASP A 47 -3.89 -12.12 -21.08
N ALA A 48 -4.76 -11.11 -21.08
CA ALA A 48 -4.62 -9.94 -21.95
C ALA A 48 -3.34 -9.14 -21.61
N TRP A 49 -3.05 -8.93 -20.35
CA TRP A 49 -1.83 -8.26 -19.93
C TRP A 49 -0.57 -9.05 -20.27
N LYS A 50 -0.58 -10.37 -20.05
CA LYS A 50 0.56 -11.25 -20.39
C LYS A 50 0.82 -11.30 -21.90
N GLN A 51 -0.23 -11.37 -22.73
CA GLN A 51 -0.12 -11.29 -24.18
C GLN A 51 0.44 -9.95 -24.66
N ALA A 52 0.13 -8.86 -23.96
CA ALA A 52 0.67 -7.53 -24.22
C ALA A 52 2.09 -7.32 -23.65
N GLY A 53 2.70 -8.32 -23.02
CA GLY A 53 4.04 -8.25 -22.43
C GLY A 53 4.12 -7.38 -21.17
N VAL A 54 2.99 -7.22 -20.44
CA VAL A 54 2.93 -6.49 -19.18
C VAL A 54 3.42 -7.36 -18.03
N VAL A 55 4.29 -6.83 -17.20
CA VAL A 55 4.70 -7.42 -15.91
C VAL A 55 3.57 -7.17 -14.90
N VAL A 56 3.04 -8.22 -14.29
CA VAL A 56 1.88 -8.16 -13.38
C VAL A 56 2.30 -8.53 -11.96
N ILE A 57 2.09 -7.59 -11.02
CA ILE A 57 2.53 -7.72 -9.62
C ILE A 57 1.33 -7.46 -8.69
N PRO A 58 0.51 -8.47 -8.36
CA PRO A 58 -0.65 -8.32 -7.48
C PRO A 58 -0.26 -8.14 -6.01
N VAL A 59 -1.06 -7.36 -5.29
CA VAL A 59 -1.02 -7.30 -3.82
C VAL A 59 -1.73 -8.53 -3.24
N VAL A 60 -1.10 -9.18 -2.28
CA VAL A 60 -1.60 -10.37 -1.60
C VAL A 60 -1.53 -10.20 -0.08
N ALA A 61 -2.54 -10.70 0.62
CA ALA A 61 -2.64 -10.65 2.08
C ALA A 61 -2.59 -12.04 2.75
N SER A 62 -2.30 -13.09 1.96
CA SER A 62 -2.19 -14.46 2.46
C SER A 62 -1.37 -15.35 1.53
N VAL A 63 -0.83 -16.45 2.07
CA VAL A 63 -0.14 -17.50 1.30
C VAL A 63 -1.04 -18.11 0.23
N ALA A 64 -2.30 -18.35 0.56
CA ALA A 64 -3.26 -18.93 -0.40
C ALA A 64 -3.44 -18.02 -1.62
N MET A 65 -3.53 -16.70 -1.38
CA MET A 65 -3.63 -15.70 -2.45
C MET A 65 -2.34 -15.61 -3.26
N ALA A 66 -1.16 -15.63 -2.61
CA ALA A 66 0.13 -15.61 -3.30
C ALA A 66 0.28 -16.79 -4.27
N ARG A 67 0.00 -18.01 -3.81
CA ARG A 67 0.02 -19.22 -4.65
C ARG A 67 -1.00 -19.16 -5.79
N MET A 68 -2.16 -18.57 -5.56
CA MET A 68 -3.16 -18.39 -6.61
C MET A 68 -2.68 -17.41 -7.68
N MET A 69 -2.05 -16.30 -7.28
CA MET A 69 -1.50 -15.31 -8.20
C MET A 69 -0.34 -15.89 -9.03
N GLU A 70 0.57 -16.62 -8.40
CA GLU A 70 1.67 -17.31 -9.10
C GLU A 70 1.14 -18.29 -10.15
N ARG A 71 0.20 -19.16 -9.77
CA ARG A 71 -0.44 -20.09 -10.74
C ARG A 71 -1.18 -19.37 -11.85
N GLY A 72 -1.69 -18.18 -11.58
CA GLY A 72 -2.35 -17.31 -12.55
C GLY A 72 -1.40 -16.53 -13.47
N GLY A 73 -0.07 -16.71 -13.33
CA GLY A 73 0.93 -16.09 -14.19
C GLY A 73 1.46 -14.73 -13.73
N ALA A 74 1.29 -14.39 -12.45
CA ALA A 74 1.93 -13.21 -11.87
C ALA A 74 3.46 -13.31 -11.94
N ASP A 75 4.14 -12.20 -12.21
CA ASP A 75 5.60 -12.13 -12.31
C ASP A 75 6.29 -11.91 -10.96
N ALA A 76 5.58 -11.33 -10.02
CA ALA A 76 5.96 -11.14 -8.62
C ALA A 76 4.70 -10.92 -7.79
N VAL A 77 4.80 -10.90 -6.47
CA VAL A 77 3.70 -10.53 -5.56
C VAL A 77 4.14 -9.48 -4.55
N ILE A 78 3.21 -8.62 -4.15
CA ILE A 78 3.39 -7.69 -3.03
C ILE A 78 2.68 -8.27 -1.82
N ALA A 79 3.44 -8.81 -0.86
CA ALA A 79 2.93 -9.29 0.41
C ALA A 79 2.69 -8.11 1.35
N GLU A 80 1.42 -7.70 1.51
CA GLU A 80 1.04 -6.51 2.26
C GLU A 80 0.46 -6.89 3.63
N GLY A 81 1.21 -6.52 4.68
CA GLY A 81 0.78 -6.69 6.06
C GLY A 81 -0.26 -5.65 6.52
N MET A 82 -0.97 -5.98 7.59
CA MET A 82 -2.05 -5.16 8.15
C MET A 82 -1.58 -3.82 8.74
N GLU A 83 -0.28 -3.58 8.84
CA GLU A 83 0.29 -2.29 9.23
C GLU A 83 0.16 -1.23 8.13
N SER A 84 -0.21 -1.62 6.91
CA SER A 84 -0.42 -0.71 5.78
C SER A 84 -1.58 0.25 6.00
N GLY A 85 -1.64 1.33 5.23
CA GLY A 85 -2.78 2.24 5.17
C GLY A 85 -3.75 1.86 4.05
N GLY A 86 -5.02 2.19 4.20
CA GLY A 86 -6.07 1.78 3.28
C GLY A 86 -6.59 0.38 3.59
N HIS A 87 -7.01 -0.37 2.58
CA HIS A 87 -7.53 -1.73 2.76
C HIS A 87 -6.43 -2.66 3.28
N ILE A 88 -6.73 -3.44 4.29
CA ILE A 88 -5.77 -4.31 4.96
C ILE A 88 -6.26 -5.75 5.05
N GLY A 89 -5.29 -6.69 5.06
CA GLY A 89 -5.54 -8.08 5.46
C GLY A 89 -5.48 -8.28 6.97
N ALA A 90 -5.42 -9.54 7.40
CA ALA A 90 -5.42 -9.91 8.80
C ALA A 90 -4.03 -10.19 9.39
N GLN A 91 -3.00 -10.39 8.54
CA GLN A 91 -1.66 -10.75 8.99
C GLN A 91 -0.72 -9.54 9.05
N THR A 92 0.19 -9.54 10.03
CA THR A 92 1.27 -8.55 10.11
C THR A 92 2.37 -8.86 9.10
N THR A 93 3.10 -7.84 8.69
CA THR A 93 4.23 -7.97 7.73
C THR A 93 5.28 -8.97 8.22
N MET A 94 5.60 -8.96 9.53
CA MET A 94 6.58 -9.85 10.14
C MET A 94 6.26 -11.33 9.94
N THR A 95 4.98 -11.72 9.92
CA THR A 95 4.56 -13.12 9.77
C THR A 95 4.12 -13.46 8.37
N LEU A 96 3.61 -12.49 7.61
CA LEU A 96 3.14 -12.71 6.24
C LEU A 96 4.29 -12.92 5.26
N VAL A 97 5.29 -12.03 5.29
CA VAL A 97 6.37 -12.01 4.30
C VAL A 97 7.14 -13.33 4.25
N PRO A 98 7.65 -13.89 5.36
CA PRO A 98 8.40 -15.15 5.29
C PRO A 98 7.53 -16.33 4.83
N GLN A 99 6.27 -16.39 5.27
CA GLN A 99 5.37 -17.44 4.82
C GLN A 99 5.06 -17.37 3.32
N VAL A 100 4.96 -16.16 2.76
CA VAL A 100 4.77 -16.00 1.32
C VAL A 100 6.06 -16.32 0.58
N ALA A 101 7.22 -15.85 1.05
CA ALA A 101 8.52 -16.13 0.45
C ALA A 101 8.82 -17.63 0.37
N ASP A 102 8.48 -18.39 1.42
CA ASP A 102 8.64 -19.85 1.44
C ASP A 102 7.63 -20.58 0.54
N ALA A 103 6.53 -19.93 0.16
CA ALA A 103 5.41 -20.58 -0.49
C ALA A 103 5.35 -20.43 -2.01
N VAL A 104 6.07 -19.45 -2.59
CA VAL A 104 6.09 -19.14 -4.03
C VAL A 104 7.52 -19.11 -4.57
N GLN A 105 7.67 -19.27 -5.88
CA GLN A 105 8.98 -19.22 -6.56
C GLN A 105 9.21 -17.87 -7.29
N ILE A 106 8.20 -17.02 -7.34
CA ILE A 106 8.29 -15.68 -7.93
C ILE A 106 8.74 -14.67 -6.87
N PRO A 107 9.38 -13.55 -7.25
CA PRO A 107 9.84 -12.52 -6.31
C PRO A 107 8.73 -12.00 -5.39
N VAL A 108 9.08 -11.80 -4.13
CA VAL A 108 8.19 -11.24 -3.11
C VAL A 108 8.63 -9.83 -2.73
N ILE A 109 7.71 -8.90 -2.81
CA ILE A 109 7.88 -7.51 -2.40
C ILE A 109 7.14 -7.32 -1.07
N ALA A 110 7.83 -6.86 -0.02
CA ALA A 110 7.19 -6.61 1.26
C ALA A 110 6.53 -5.22 1.29
N ALA A 111 5.32 -5.15 1.83
CA ALA A 111 4.60 -3.90 2.06
C ALA A 111 3.92 -3.89 3.43
N GLY A 112 3.70 -2.70 3.97
CA GLY A 112 3.12 -2.51 5.32
C GLY A 112 4.20 -2.32 6.39
N GLY A 113 4.04 -1.30 7.22
CA GLY A 113 4.95 -1.03 8.35
C GLY A 113 6.33 -0.46 8.01
N ILE A 114 6.73 -0.42 6.75
CA ILE A 114 8.06 -0.03 6.29
C ILE A 114 8.12 1.49 6.03
N ALA A 115 9.04 2.21 6.69
CA ALA A 115 9.21 3.66 6.52
C ALA A 115 10.67 4.12 6.39
N ASP A 116 11.61 3.30 6.79
CA ASP A 116 13.05 3.62 6.78
C ASP A 116 13.92 2.39 6.46
N GLY A 117 15.25 2.59 6.46
CA GLY A 117 16.21 1.53 6.13
C GLY A 117 16.21 0.35 7.12
N ARG A 118 15.73 0.52 8.36
CA ARG A 118 15.59 -0.58 9.33
C ARG A 118 14.51 -1.54 8.90
N GLY A 119 13.34 -0.98 8.56
CA GLY A 119 12.22 -1.77 8.04
C GLY A 119 12.53 -2.44 6.70
N MET A 120 13.25 -1.75 5.81
CA MET A 120 13.69 -2.31 4.54
C MET A 120 14.70 -3.45 4.74
N ALA A 121 15.67 -3.31 5.66
CA ALA A 121 16.62 -4.39 6.00
C ALA A 121 15.88 -5.60 6.58
N ALA A 122 14.95 -5.37 7.52
CA ALA A 122 14.13 -6.44 8.10
C ALA A 122 13.33 -7.19 7.03
N ALA A 123 12.72 -6.48 6.07
CA ALA A 123 11.99 -7.10 4.98
C ALA A 123 12.86 -8.05 4.14
N PHE A 124 14.09 -7.66 3.84
CA PHE A 124 15.06 -8.53 3.14
C PHE A 124 15.45 -9.75 3.97
N MET A 125 15.64 -9.59 5.30
CA MET A 125 15.92 -10.72 6.20
C MET A 125 14.73 -11.69 6.30
N LEU A 126 13.50 -11.21 6.04
CA LEU A 126 12.30 -12.05 5.97
C LEU A 126 12.10 -12.74 4.60
N GLY A 127 13.02 -12.56 3.66
CA GLY A 127 12.97 -13.19 2.34
C GLY A 127 12.35 -12.35 1.23
N ALA A 128 12.02 -11.08 1.48
CA ALA A 128 11.59 -10.19 0.40
C ALA A 128 12.75 -9.76 -0.48
N GLU A 129 12.50 -9.58 -1.78
CA GLU A 129 13.46 -9.07 -2.77
C GLU A 129 13.29 -7.57 -3.06
N GLY A 130 12.23 -6.97 -2.54
CA GLY A 130 11.93 -5.55 -2.66
C GLY A 130 10.96 -5.08 -1.60
N VAL A 131 10.71 -3.78 -1.59
CA VAL A 131 9.74 -3.16 -0.68
C VAL A 131 8.82 -2.18 -1.39
N GLN A 132 7.57 -2.09 -0.94
CA GLN A 132 6.62 -1.06 -1.33
C GLN A 132 6.26 -0.21 -0.11
N MET A 133 6.28 1.10 -0.28
CA MET A 133 5.97 2.06 0.78
C MET A 133 4.94 3.07 0.30
N GLY A 134 3.78 3.15 0.95
CA GLY A 134 2.76 4.17 0.67
C GLY A 134 2.94 5.40 1.55
N THR A 135 2.71 5.26 2.85
CA THR A 135 2.66 6.35 3.83
C THR A 135 3.90 7.25 3.82
N ARG A 136 5.08 6.66 3.66
CA ARG A 136 6.34 7.42 3.59
C ARG A 136 6.41 8.32 2.36
N PHE A 137 5.89 7.87 1.21
CA PHE A 137 5.90 8.66 -0.03
C PHE A 137 4.73 9.65 -0.11
N VAL A 138 3.65 9.47 0.67
CA VAL A 138 2.58 10.47 0.79
C VAL A 138 3.14 11.84 1.16
N VAL A 139 4.14 11.90 2.04
CA VAL A 139 4.77 13.15 2.49
C VAL A 139 5.95 13.62 1.65
N ALA A 140 6.28 12.93 0.56
CA ALA A 140 7.32 13.38 -0.36
C ALA A 140 7.00 14.79 -0.91
N LYS A 141 8.02 15.58 -1.20
CA LYS A 141 7.83 16.95 -1.72
C LYS A 141 7.06 16.94 -3.03
N GLU A 142 7.34 15.98 -3.89
CA GLU A 142 6.72 15.82 -5.21
C GLU A 142 5.30 15.23 -5.16
N SER A 143 4.88 14.64 -4.04
CA SER A 143 3.50 14.16 -3.89
C SER A 143 2.51 15.32 -4.01
N ILE A 144 1.45 15.11 -4.79
CA ILE A 144 0.38 16.11 -5.00
C ILE A 144 -0.66 16.14 -3.87
N VAL A 145 -0.52 15.25 -2.89
CA VAL A 145 -1.40 15.22 -1.71
C VAL A 145 -1.35 16.56 -0.97
N HIS A 146 -2.52 17.03 -0.54
CA HIS A 146 -2.66 18.33 0.11
C HIS A 146 -1.71 18.51 1.31
N PRO A 147 -1.12 19.70 1.51
CA PRO A 147 -0.17 19.95 2.61
C PRO A 147 -0.70 19.59 4.00
N ASN A 148 -1.98 19.84 4.28
CA ASN A 148 -2.60 19.49 5.57
C ASN A 148 -2.54 17.98 5.85
N TYR A 149 -2.76 17.15 4.83
CA TYR A 149 -2.63 15.69 4.96
C TYR A 149 -1.19 15.30 5.29
N LYS A 150 -0.21 15.84 4.55
CA LYS A 150 1.22 15.60 4.82
C LYS A 150 1.61 15.98 6.25
N GLU A 151 1.15 17.14 6.72
CA GLU A 151 1.38 17.60 8.09
C GLU A 151 0.74 16.66 9.12
N ARG A 152 -0.47 16.17 8.84
CA ARG A 152 -1.15 15.23 9.74
C ARG A 152 -0.41 13.90 9.85
N VAL A 153 0.18 13.42 8.76
CA VAL A 153 1.04 12.22 8.77
C VAL A 153 2.32 12.47 9.57
N ILE A 154 3.01 13.61 9.36
CA ILE A 154 4.27 13.95 10.06
C ILE A 154 4.05 14.12 11.58
N LYS A 155 2.89 14.62 11.97
CA LYS A 155 2.52 14.80 13.39
C LYS A 155 1.93 13.56 14.04
N ALA A 156 1.76 12.48 13.27
CA ALA A 156 1.19 11.25 13.79
C ALA A 156 2.12 10.59 14.82
N LYS A 157 1.52 10.12 15.88
CA LYS A 157 2.17 9.30 16.91
C LYS A 157 1.96 7.82 16.59
N ASP A 158 2.65 6.97 17.31
CA ASP A 158 2.57 5.50 17.23
C ASP A 158 1.15 4.94 17.36
N ILE A 159 0.29 5.59 18.18
CA ILE A 159 -1.08 5.18 18.47
C ILE A 159 -2.15 5.88 17.61
N ASP A 160 -1.78 6.72 16.65
CA ASP A 160 -2.73 7.57 15.92
C ASP A 160 -3.43 6.84 14.76
N SER A 161 -3.04 5.61 14.43
CA SER A 161 -3.76 4.82 13.43
C SER A 161 -4.83 3.94 14.07
N GLU A 162 -5.96 3.80 13.36
CA GLU A 162 -7.05 2.91 13.76
C GLU A 162 -7.65 2.22 12.53
N VAL A 163 -8.42 1.16 12.74
CA VAL A 163 -9.05 0.40 11.66
C VAL A 163 -10.55 0.61 11.73
N THR A 164 -11.16 0.97 10.62
CA THR A 164 -12.61 1.07 10.39
C THR A 164 -13.05 -0.07 9.46
N GLY A 165 -14.34 -0.39 9.41
CA GLY A 165 -14.90 -1.36 8.47
C GLY A 165 -14.67 -2.83 8.83
N MET A 166 -14.36 -3.13 10.09
CA MET A 166 -14.23 -4.53 10.55
C MET A 166 -15.54 -5.29 10.47
N SER A 167 -16.66 -4.66 10.84
CA SER A 167 -17.99 -5.27 10.81
C SER A 167 -18.50 -5.53 9.39
N THR A 168 -18.05 -4.71 8.43
CA THR A 168 -18.44 -4.84 7.02
C THR A 168 -17.59 -5.85 6.23
N GLY A 169 -16.53 -6.38 6.82
CA GLY A 169 -15.58 -7.25 6.14
C GLY A 169 -14.61 -6.51 5.21
N HIS A 170 -14.60 -5.17 5.23
CA HIS A 170 -13.72 -4.31 4.44
C HIS A 170 -12.86 -3.42 5.34
N PRO A 171 -11.93 -3.99 6.13
CA PRO A 171 -11.13 -3.22 7.06
C PRO A 171 -10.21 -2.23 6.35
N ILE A 172 -10.24 -0.98 6.82
CA ILE A 172 -9.44 0.13 6.29
C ILE A 172 -8.67 0.79 7.43
N ARG A 173 -7.35 0.89 7.30
CA ARG A 173 -6.52 1.62 8.26
C ARG A 173 -6.39 3.09 7.88
N VAL A 174 -6.69 3.94 8.84
CA VAL A 174 -6.65 5.41 8.72
C VAL A 174 -5.96 6.05 9.92
N LEU A 175 -5.55 7.30 9.81
CA LEU A 175 -5.22 8.13 10.98
C LEU A 175 -6.50 8.63 11.62
N ARG A 176 -6.51 8.57 12.95
CA ARG A 176 -7.64 9.01 13.79
C ARG A 176 -7.97 10.48 13.58
N ASN A 177 -9.24 10.76 13.27
CA ASN A 177 -9.82 12.09 13.17
C ASN A 177 -11.31 12.07 13.55
N GLN A 178 -12.07 13.13 13.26
CA GLN A 178 -13.48 13.18 13.58
C GLN A 178 -14.28 12.15 12.78
N MET A 179 -14.03 12.05 11.47
CA MET A 179 -14.73 11.12 10.59
C MET A 179 -14.53 9.66 11.02
N SER A 180 -13.30 9.26 11.31
CA SER A 180 -13.04 7.87 11.71
C SER A 180 -13.66 7.50 13.06
N ARG A 181 -13.73 8.45 14.00
CA ARG A 181 -14.43 8.26 15.29
C ARG A 181 -15.94 8.13 15.10
N GLU A 182 -16.52 8.95 14.23
CA GLU A 182 -17.94 8.85 13.88
C GLU A 182 -18.25 7.53 13.22
N TYR A 183 -17.42 7.08 12.27
CA TYR A 183 -17.53 5.78 11.64
C TYR A 183 -17.53 4.65 12.68
N LEU A 184 -16.53 4.62 13.56
CA LEU A 184 -16.40 3.58 14.59
C LEU A 184 -17.56 3.61 15.59
N LYS A 185 -18.11 4.80 15.88
CA LYS A 185 -19.32 4.92 16.71
C LYS A 185 -20.52 4.30 16.01
N MET A 186 -20.77 4.66 14.75
CA MET A 186 -21.86 4.11 13.96
C MET A 186 -21.73 2.59 13.80
N GLU A 187 -20.52 2.10 13.51
CA GLU A 187 -20.21 0.67 13.39
C GLU A 187 -20.52 -0.09 14.68
N LYS A 188 -20.19 0.47 15.84
CA LYS A 188 -20.49 -0.08 17.16
C LYS A 188 -22.00 -0.08 17.48
N GLU A 189 -22.73 0.90 16.98
CA GLU A 189 -24.18 1.05 17.12
C GLU A 189 -24.96 0.14 16.15
N GLY A 190 -24.26 -0.59 15.26
CA GLY A 190 -24.87 -1.55 14.33
C GLY A 190 -25.39 -0.91 13.05
N ALA A 191 -24.82 0.24 12.63
CA ALA A 191 -25.19 0.86 11.37
C ALA A 191 -24.99 -0.09 10.18
N SER A 192 -25.86 0.03 9.18
CA SER A 192 -25.81 -0.76 7.95
C SER A 192 -24.59 -0.40 7.09
N PHE A 193 -24.24 -1.27 6.14
CA PHE A 193 -23.17 -1.00 5.19
C PHE A 193 -23.43 0.30 4.41
N GLU A 194 -24.65 0.52 3.97
CA GLU A 194 -25.06 1.70 3.20
C GLU A 194 -24.88 3.00 4.00
N GLU A 195 -25.24 2.99 5.28
CA GLU A 195 -25.06 4.16 6.16
C GLU A 195 -23.57 4.49 6.36
N LEU A 196 -22.74 3.47 6.57
CA LEU A 196 -21.29 3.62 6.72
C LEU A 196 -20.63 4.06 5.40
N GLU A 197 -21.07 3.52 4.26
CA GLU A 197 -20.58 3.92 2.94
C GLU A 197 -20.94 5.38 2.64
N HIS A 198 -22.15 5.82 2.98
CA HIS A 198 -22.58 7.21 2.80
C HIS A 198 -21.66 8.19 3.55
N LEU A 199 -21.23 7.86 4.75
CA LEU A 199 -20.27 8.68 5.51
C LEU A 199 -18.91 8.78 4.82
N THR A 200 -18.46 7.70 4.18
CA THR A 200 -17.11 7.61 3.60
C THR A 200 -17.04 7.99 2.13
N LEU A 201 -18.18 8.09 1.43
CA LEU A 201 -18.21 8.41 0.01
C LEU A 201 -17.54 9.77 -0.27
N GLY A 202 -16.49 9.74 -1.10
CA GLY A 202 -15.69 10.91 -1.44
C GLY A 202 -14.78 11.44 -0.33
N SER A 203 -14.77 10.82 0.86
CA SER A 203 -13.98 11.28 2.02
C SER A 203 -12.48 11.27 1.76
N LEU A 204 -11.96 10.28 1.02
CA LEU A 204 -10.55 10.25 0.65
C LEU A 204 -10.19 11.45 -0.24
N ARG A 205 -11.04 11.79 -1.22
CA ARG A 205 -10.84 12.97 -2.07
C ARG A 205 -10.82 14.25 -1.26
N LYS A 206 -11.75 14.43 -0.29
CA LYS A 206 -11.75 15.58 0.63
C LYS A 206 -10.42 15.74 1.35
N ALA A 207 -9.84 14.64 1.85
CA ALA A 207 -8.55 14.69 2.53
C ALA A 207 -7.39 14.99 1.56
N VAL A 208 -7.33 14.28 0.43
CA VAL A 208 -6.18 14.32 -0.49
C VAL A 208 -6.14 15.61 -1.31
N ILE A 209 -7.28 16.09 -1.77
CA ILE A 209 -7.39 17.24 -2.68
C ILE A 209 -7.74 18.51 -1.92
N ASP A 210 -8.80 18.46 -1.09
CA ASP A 210 -9.33 19.65 -0.43
C ASP A 210 -8.63 19.94 0.90
N GLY A 211 -7.83 18.99 1.42
CA GLY A 211 -7.07 19.11 2.65
C GLY A 211 -7.93 19.10 3.93
N ASP A 212 -9.16 18.57 3.82
CA ASP A 212 -10.02 18.35 4.98
C ASP A 212 -9.53 17.15 5.79
N VAL A 213 -8.70 17.40 6.77
CA VAL A 213 -8.16 16.39 7.67
C VAL A 213 -9.09 16.04 8.84
N VAL A 214 -10.24 16.70 8.92
CA VAL A 214 -11.25 16.51 9.98
C VAL A 214 -12.30 15.51 9.52
N ASN A 215 -12.89 15.75 8.33
CA ASN A 215 -13.99 14.96 7.78
C ASN A 215 -13.56 14.05 6.61
N GLY A 216 -12.31 14.15 6.17
CA GLY A 216 -11.75 13.33 5.13
C GLY A 216 -11.12 12.04 5.66
N SER A 217 -11.07 10.99 4.83
CA SER A 217 -10.37 9.73 5.16
C SER A 217 -8.87 9.90 5.00
N LEU A 218 -8.12 9.70 6.08
CA LEU A 218 -6.66 9.83 6.11
C LEU A 218 -6.01 8.44 6.06
N MET A 219 -6.05 7.78 4.90
CA MET A 219 -5.47 6.45 4.73
C MET A 219 -3.95 6.51 4.93
N ALA A 220 -3.47 5.99 6.05
CA ALA A 220 -2.05 5.90 6.37
C ALA A 220 -1.81 4.71 7.31
N GLY A 221 -0.68 4.04 7.12
CA GLY A 221 -0.28 2.89 7.92
C GLY A 221 0.28 3.27 9.29
N GLN A 222 0.52 2.26 10.12
CA GLN A 222 1.16 2.42 11.43
C GLN A 222 2.55 3.06 11.31
N SER A 223 3.21 2.90 10.17
CA SER A 223 4.48 3.55 9.85
C SER A 223 4.42 5.08 9.84
N ALA A 224 3.24 5.71 9.92
CA ALA A 224 3.09 7.16 10.06
C ALA A 224 3.88 7.71 11.26
N GLY A 225 3.88 7.00 12.40
CA GLY A 225 4.67 7.37 13.58
C GLY A 225 6.20 7.39 13.38
N LEU A 226 6.70 6.82 12.27
CA LEU A 226 8.11 6.85 11.88
C LEU A 226 8.44 7.94 10.86
N VAL A 227 7.43 8.67 10.36
CA VAL A 227 7.57 9.67 9.31
C VAL A 227 7.62 11.07 9.92
N THR A 228 8.81 11.61 10.08
CA THR A 228 9.04 12.86 10.83
C THR A 228 9.39 14.06 9.97
N GLU A 229 9.64 13.88 8.66
CA GLU A 229 10.14 14.94 7.79
C GLU A 229 9.71 14.77 6.33
N LYS A 230 9.62 15.89 5.60
CA LYS A 230 9.41 15.94 4.15
C LYS A 230 10.75 15.88 3.43
N MET A 231 10.85 15.00 2.44
CA MET A 231 12.02 14.87 1.57
C MET A 231 11.59 14.83 0.12
N THR A 232 12.53 15.05 -0.81
CA THR A 232 12.32 14.66 -2.20
C THR A 232 12.36 13.14 -2.32
N CYS A 233 11.72 12.59 -3.35
CA CYS A 233 11.76 11.15 -3.63
C CYS A 233 13.21 10.67 -3.76
N GLU A 234 14.07 11.42 -4.44
CA GLU A 234 15.48 11.09 -4.57
C GLU A 234 16.19 10.98 -3.22
N MET A 235 16.07 12.01 -2.38
CA MET A 235 16.68 12.00 -1.04
C MET A 235 16.17 10.84 -0.20
N LEU A 236 14.87 10.56 -0.27
CA LEU A 236 14.24 9.47 0.44
C LEU A 236 14.81 8.12 0.01
N ILE A 237 14.87 7.83 -1.29
CA ILE A 237 15.40 6.58 -1.83
C ILE A 237 16.87 6.41 -1.42
N ARG A 238 17.69 7.44 -1.57
CA ARG A 238 19.11 7.41 -1.14
C ARG A 238 19.24 7.14 0.37
N LYS A 239 18.40 7.76 1.19
CA LYS A 239 18.40 7.55 2.66
C LYS A 239 17.97 6.12 3.02
N LEU A 240 16.97 5.57 2.33
CA LEU A 240 16.51 4.20 2.51
C LEU A 240 17.62 3.20 2.18
N VAL A 241 18.21 3.28 1.00
CA VAL A 241 19.29 2.37 0.58
C VAL A 241 20.48 2.43 1.53
N LYS A 242 21.00 3.65 1.81
CA LYS A 242 22.13 3.82 2.74
C LYS A 242 21.80 3.33 4.15
N GLY A 243 20.56 3.57 4.61
CA GLY A 243 20.09 3.09 5.91
C GLY A 243 20.05 1.57 5.99
N THR A 244 19.55 0.92 4.93
CA THR A 244 19.50 -0.54 4.80
C THR A 244 20.88 -1.15 4.78
N GLU A 245 21.81 -0.64 3.97
CA GLU A 245 23.19 -1.11 3.94
C GLU A 245 23.87 -1.03 5.31
N LYS A 246 23.63 0.08 6.04
CA LYS A 246 24.17 0.25 7.40
C LYS A 246 23.63 -0.84 8.35
N GLN A 247 22.34 -1.18 8.28
CA GLN A 247 21.75 -2.21 9.13
C GLN A 247 22.33 -3.60 8.80
N ILE A 248 22.39 -3.95 7.53
CA ILE A 248 22.89 -5.26 7.09
C ILE A 248 24.37 -5.44 7.46
N ARG A 249 25.22 -4.43 7.21
CA ARG A 249 26.66 -4.49 7.54
C ARG A 249 26.95 -4.41 9.03
N GLY A 250 26.07 -3.77 9.80
CA GLY A 250 26.21 -3.63 11.26
C GLY A 250 25.62 -4.78 12.06
N SER A 251 25.03 -5.77 11.40
CA SER A 251 24.50 -6.98 12.06
C SER A 251 25.68 -7.87 12.45
N VAL A 252 26.00 -7.90 13.74
CA VAL A 252 27.02 -8.80 14.31
C VAL A 252 26.25 -9.99 14.90
N PHE A 253 26.41 -11.15 14.31
CA PHE A 253 26.00 -12.40 14.93
C PHE A 253 27.18 -12.89 15.78
N TYR A 254 26.97 -13.03 17.08
CA TYR A 254 27.95 -13.69 17.96
C TYR A 254 27.88 -15.19 17.65
N GLU A 255 29.02 -15.77 17.30
CA GLU A 255 29.20 -17.21 17.28
C GLU A 255 29.16 -17.80 18.69
#